data_e2f1dfe533eb43324238ec46d43e76c4
#
_entry.id   e2f1dfe533eb43324238ec46d43e76c4
#
_cell.length_a   1.000
_cell.length_b   1.000
_cell.length_c   1.000
_cell.angle_alpha   90.00
_cell.angle_beta   90.00
_cell.angle_gamma   90.00
#
_symmetry.space_group_name_H-M   'P 1'
#
loop_
_entity.id
_entity.type
_entity.pdbx_description
1 polymer ?
#
loop_
_entity_poly.entity_id
_entity_poly.type
_entity_poly.pdbx_seq_one_letter_code
_entity_poly.pdbx_strand_id
1 'polypeptide(L)'
;IINPSLEILDNTKQGFWEGCLSVPGLRGYVERPRQLRITYLDEDAIQNEIIVEDFLATVFQHELDHLFGYLYVDRLNSIKDLIFEDDTNDIKEEKLLD
;
A
#
# COMPACT_ATOMS: atom_id res chain seq x y z
N ILE A 1 9.90 10.70 -7.07
CA ILE A 1 9.58 11.23 -5.72
C ILE A 1 10.83 11.16 -4.86
N ILE A 2 11.24 12.30 -4.32
CA ILE A 2 12.42 12.42 -3.48
C ILE A 2 11.98 12.91 -2.10
N ASN A 3 12.51 12.30 -1.05
CA ASN A 3 12.22 12.65 0.34
C ASN A 3 10.71 12.72 0.63
N PRO A 4 9.94 11.65 0.36
CA PRO A 4 8.51 11.68 0.61
C PRO A 4 8.20 11.73 2.10
N SER A 5 7.17 12.50 2.43
CA SER A 5 6.60 12.61 3.77
C SER A 5 5.10 12.35 3.66
N LEU A 6 4.57 11.63 4.62
CA LEU A 6 3.19 11.16 4.58
C LEU A 6 2.42 11.67 5.79
N GLU A 7 1.25 12.24 5.54
CA GLU A 7 0.32 12.69 6.57
C GLU A 7 -1.02 11.99 6.38
N ILE A 8 -1.54 11.39 7.44
CA ILE A 8 -2.85 10.73 7.40
C ILE A 8 -3.92 11.78 7.58
N LEU A 9 -4.78 11.96 6.57
CA LEU A 9 -5.89 12.91 6.61
C LEU A 9 -7.18 12.26 7.11
N ASP A 10 -7.41 11.01 6.73
CA ASP A 10 -8.54 10.22 7.19
C ASP A 10 -8.03 8.84 7.60
N ASN A 11 -8.07 8.58 8.90
CA ASN A 11 -7.56 7.33 9.46
C ASN A 11 -8.57 6.18 9.46
N THR A 12 -9.73 6.36 8.82
CA THR A 12 -10.64 5.25 8.60
C THR A 12 -9.92 4.17 7.83
N LYS A 13 -9.90 2.95 8.38
CA LYS A 13 -9.20 1.85 7.74
C LYS A 13 -10.02 1.26 6.61
N GLN A 14 -9.37 0.97 5.52
CA GLN A 14 -9.93 0.25 4.39
C GLN A 14 -9.04 -0.96 4.11
N GLY A 15 -9.66 -2.07 3.76
CA GLY A 15 -8.94 -3.31 3.53
C GLY A 15 -8.93 -3.69 2.06
N PHE A 16 -7.78 -4.12 1.58
CA PHE A 16 -7.63 -4.68 0.23
C PHE A 16 -6.72 -5.90 0.30
N TRP A 17 -6.98 -6.83 -0.61
CA TRP A 17 -6.06 -7.94 -0.82
C TRP A 17 -4.86 -7.43 -1.61
N GLU A 18 -3.69 -7.48 -1.00
CA GLU A 18 -2.45 -7.02 -1.62
C GLU A 18 -1.58 -8.21 -2.01
N GLY A 19 -0.90 -8.06 -3.12
CA GLY A 19 0.14 -8.97 -3.54
C GLY A 19 1.34 -8.15 -3.97
N CYS A 20 2.50 -8.77 -4.02
CA CYS A 20 3.73 -8.09 -4.38
C CYS A 20 4.61 -9.02 -5.19
N LEU A 21 5.24 -8.50 -6.23
CA LEU A 21 6.17 -9.29 -7.05
C LEU A 21 7.37 -9.79 -6.22
N SER A 22 7.69 -9.09 -5.13
CA SER A 22 8.75 -9.51 -4.21
C SER A 22 8.33 -10.65 -3.28
N VAL A 23 7.04 -10.96 -3.22
CA VAL A 23 6.48 -12.06 -2.41
C VAL A 23 5.53 -12.87 -3.30
N PRO A 24 6.08 -13.62 -4.26
CA PRO A 24 5.26 -14.33 -5.24
C PRO A 24 4.44 -15.46 -4.61
N GLY A 25 3.28 -15.71 -5.18
CA GLY A 25 2.42 -16.84 -4.78
C GLY A 25 1.55 -16.58 -3.57
N LEU A 26 1.63 -15.42 -2.95
CA LEU A 26 0.86 -15.08 -1.75
C LEU A 26 0.06 -13.80 -1.93
N ARG A 27 -1.05 -13.71 -1.21
CA ARG A 27 -1.84 -12.49 -1.07
C ARG A 27 -2.21 -12.29 0.39
N GLY A 28 -2.26 -11.04 0.83
CA GLY A 28 -2.61 -10.70 2.20
C GLY A 28 -3.65 -9.61 2.27
N TYR A 29 -4.57 -9.74 3.23
CA TYR A 29 -5.55 -8.70 3.50
C TYR A 29 -4.93 -7.67 4.43
N VAL A 30 -4.76 -6.44 3.92
CA VAL A 30 -4.09 -5.36 4.64
C VAL A 30 -5.05 -4.20 4.81
N GLU A 31 -5.12 -3.66 6.02
CA GLU A 31 -5.91 -2.49 6.32
C GLU A 31 -5.01 -1.27 6.43
N ARG A 32 -5.37 -0.21 5.71
CA ARG A 32 -4.58 1.02 5.66
C ARG A 32 -5.49 2.24 5.75
N PRO A 33 -4.96 3.40 6.20
CA PRO A 33 -5.72 4.65 6.19
C PRO A 33 -6.24 5.01 4.80
N ARG A 34 -7.43 5.60 4.76
CA ARG A 34 -8.17 5.85 3.52
C ARG A 34 -7.70 7.06 2.73
N GLN A 35 -7.20 8.09 3.41
CA GLN A 35 -6.81 9.33 2.74
C GLN A 35 -5.50 9.87 3.29
N LEU A 36 -4.61 10.25 2.39
CA LEU A 36 -3.26 10.72 2.74
C LEU A 36 -2.92 11.98 1.98
N ARG A 37 -2.07 12.81 2.60
CA ARG A 37 -1.32 13.85 1.91
C ARG A 37 0.13 13.39 1.81
N ILE A 38 0.67 13.40 0.62
CA ILE A 38 2.07 13.03 0.37
C ILE A 38 2.79 14.29 -0.10
N THR A 39 3.82 14.68 0.63
CA THR A 39 4.67 15.81 0.31
C THR A 39 6.01 15.27 -0.16
N TYR A 40 6.52 15.79 -1.26
CA TYR A 40 7.78 15.31 -1.83
C TYR A 40 8.50 16.42 -2.59
N LEU A 41 9.79 16.19 -2.87
CA LEU A 41 10.57 17.05 -3.74
C LEU A 41 10.59 16.49 -5.15
N ASP A 42 10.48 17.36 -6.15
CA ASP A 42 10.65 16.98 -7.54
C ASP A 42 12.13 17.11 -7.97
N GLU A 43 12.38 16.92 -9.27
CA GLU A 43 13.73 16.96 -9.84
C GLU A 43 14.42 18.30 -9.64
N ASP A 44 13.64 19.37 -9.54
CA ASP A 44 14.16 20.74 -9.36
C ASP A 44 14.23 21.14 -7.88
N ALA A 45 14.08 20.17 -6.97
CA ALA A 45 14.03 20.37 -5.53
C ALA A 45 12.89 21.29 -5.09
N ILE A 46 11.81 21.33 -5.86
CA ILE A 46 10.59 22.07 -5.52
C ILE A 46 9.64 21.14 -4.75
N GLN A 47 9.12 21.63 -3.64
CA GLN A 47 8.19 20.87 -2.84
C GLN A 47 6.82 20.79 -3.52
N ASN A 48 6.31 19.58 -3.62
CA ASN A 48 5.00 19.27 -4.18
C ASN A 48 4.20 18.48 -3.18
N GLU A 49 2.87 18.51 -3.31
CA GLU A 49 2.01 17.65 -2.52
C GLU A 49 0.90 17.07 -3.38
N ILE A 50 0.48 15.86 -3.02
CA ILE A 50 -0.67 15.20 -3.62
C ILE A 50 -1.54 14.63 -2.50
N ILE A 51 -2.85 14.63 -2.73
CA ILE A 51 -3.81 13.99 -1.84
C ILE A 51 -4.36 12.79 -2.59
N VAL A 52 -4.26 11.63 -1.96
CA VAL A 52 -4.74 10.36 -2.52
C VAL A 52 -5.71 9.70 -1.56
N GLU A 53 -6.69 9.00 -2.10
CA GLU A 53 -7.69 8.33 -1.30
C GLU A 53 -8.08 6.97 -1.89
N ASP A 54 -8.78 6.18 -1.09
CA ASP A 54 -9.30 4.87 -1.45
C ASP A 54 -8.20 3.92 -1.92
N PHE A 55 -8.38 3.20 -3.01
CA PHE A 55 -7.39 2.24 -3.48
C PHE A 55 -6.05 2.90 -3.82
N LEU A 56 -6.07 4.11 -4.37
CA LEU A 56 -4.85 4.83 -4.70
C LEU A 56 -4.02 5.14 -3.45
N ALA A 57 -4.67 5.45 -2.31
CA ALA A 57 -3.98 5.64 -1.05
C ALA A 57 -3.28 4.34 -0.61
N THR A 58 -3.92 3.19 -0.82
CA THR A 58 -3.31 1.90 -0.53
C THR A 58 -2.08 1.65 -1.40
N VAL A 59 -2.18 1.93 -2.70
CA VAL A 59 -1.06 1.77 -3.64
C VAL A 59 0.13 2.61 -3.22
N PHE A 60 -0.09 3.89 -2.91
CA PHE A 60 1.00 4.77 -2.50
C PHE A 60 1.66 4.31 -1.20
N GLN A 61 0.88 3.85 -0.23
CA GLN A 61 1.44 3.34 1.02
C GLN A 61 2.26 2.08 0.81
N HIS A 62 1.78 1.17 -0.04
CA HIS A 62 2.51 -0.04 -0.38
C HIS A 62 3.87 0.31 -1.00
N GLU A 63 3.88 1.23 -1.97
CA GLU A 63 5.11 1.63 -2.64
C GLU A 63 6.05 2.40 -1.71
N LEU A 64 5.53 3.28 -0.85
CA LEU A 64 6.35 4.01 0.11
C LEU A 64 6.96 3.07 1.15
N ASP A 65 6.24 2.02 1.56
CA ASP A 65 6.79 1.02 2.48
C ASP A 65 8.05 0.39 1.91
N HIS A 66 8.10 0.12 0.60
CA HIS A 66 9.30 -0.43 -0.04
C HIS A 66 10.53 0.47 0.15
N LEU A 67 10.35 1.79 0.11
CA LEU A 67 11.45 2.73 0.32
C LEU A 67 12.05 2.61 1.73
N PHE A 68 11.27 2.17 2.69
CA PHE A 68 11.71 2.01 4.09
C PHE A 68 11.96 0.55 4.45
N GLY A 69 11.96 -0.35 3.48
CA GLY A 69 12.29 -1.76 3.70
C GLY A 69 11.14 -2.62 4.20
N TYR A 70 9.89 -2.15 4.09
CA TYR A 70 8.71 -2.91 4.50
C TYR A 70 8.02 -3.55 3.30
N LEU A 71 7.45 -4.72 3.52
CA LEU A 71 6.58 -5.39 2.56
C LEU A 71 5.16 -5.45 3.15
N TYR A 72 4.17 -5.73 2.30
CA TYR A 72 2.78 -5.77 2.78
C TYR A 72 2.57 -6.82 3.87
N VAL A 73 3.35 -7.90 3.87
CA VAL A 73 3.26 -8.94 4.90
C VAL A 73 3.60 -8.41 6.29
N ASP A 74 4.39 -7.33 6.37
CA ASP A 74 4.72 -6.67 7.64
C ASP A 74 3.55 -5.86 8.19
N ARG A 75 2.52 -5.62 7.37
CA ARG A 75 1.36 -4.82 7.72
C ARG A 75 0.11 -5.64 8.01
N LEU A 76 0.20 -6.96 7.96
CA LEU A 76 -0.92 -7.84 8.27
C LEU A 76 -1.30 -7.73 9.74
N ASN A 77 -2.60 -7.73 10.02
CA ASN A 77 -3.09 -7.80 11.40
C ASN A 77 -2.92 -9.20 11.99
N SER A 78 -2.95 -10.21 11.13
CA SER A 78 -2.82 -11.61 11.52
C SER A 78 -2.26 -12.42 10.35
N ILE A 79 -1.47 -13.46 10.66
CA ILE A 79 -1.00 -14.39 9.64
C ILE A 79 -2.16 -15.09 8.93
N LYS A 80 -3.32 -15.16 9.56
CA LYS A 80 -4.52 -15.74 8.96
C LYS A 80 -5.04 -14.93 7.77
N ASP A 81 -4.60 -13.68 7.64
CA ASP A 81 -4.95 -12.81 6.52
C ASP A 81 -4.08 -13.09 5.28
N LEU A 82 -3.16 -14.03 5.37
CA LEU A 82 -2.26 -14.42 4.28
C LEU A 82 -2.75 -15.73 3.66
N ILE A 83 -2.91 -15.73 2.34
CA ILE A 83 -3.36 -16.90 1.59
C ILE A 83 -2.48 -17.12 0.36
N PHE A 84 -2.50 -18.35 -0.16
CA PHE A 84 -1.89 -18.66 -1.45
C PHE A 84 -2.78 -18.16 -2.58
N GLU A 85 -2.20 -17.73 -3.69
CA GLU A 85 -2.95 -17.24 -4.84
C GLU A 85 -3.95 -18.27 -5.38
N ASP A 86 -3.63 -19.55 -5.29
CA ASP A 86 -4.49 -20.63 -5.74
C ASP A 86 -5.82 -20.68 -4.96
N ASP A 87 -5.87 -20.11 -3.76
CA ASP A 87 -7.04 -20.09 -2.90
C ASP A 87 -7.87 -18.81 -3.06
N THR A 88 -7.56 -17.98 -4.05
CA THR A 88 -8.18 -16.66 -4.24
C THR A 88 -9.38 -16.67 -5.18
N ASN A 89 -9.94 -17.81 -5.52
CA ASN A 89 -11.01 -17.93 -6.53
C ASN A 89 -12.27 -17.11 -6.20
N ASP A 90 -12.54 -16.91 -4.92
CA ASP A 90 -13.72 -16.17 -4.45
C ASP A 90 -13.41 -14.70 -4.14
N ILE A 91 -12.17 -14.28 -4.31
CA ILE A 91 -11.72 -12.93 -4.04
C ILE A 91 -11.73 -12.13 -5.34
N LYS A 92 -12.29 -10.92 -5.30
CA LYS A 92 -12.24 -10.03 -6.46
C LYS A 92 -10.80 -9.82 -6.86
N GLU A 93 -10.57 -9.85 -8.17
CA GLU A 93 -9.24 -9.67 -8.72
C GLU A 93 -8.68 -8.30 -8.31
N GLU A 94 -7.54 -8.34 -7.64
CA GLU A 94 -6.77 -7.17 -7.27
C GLU A 94 -5.47 -7.19 -8.08
N LYS A 95 -4.99 -6.01 -8.44
CA LYS A 95 -3.70 -5.93 -9.12
C LYS A 95 -2.57 -6.20 -8.14
N LEU A 96 -1.54 -6.89 -8.61
CA LEU A 96 -0.31 -7.03 -7.85
C LEU A 96 0.39 -5.67 -7.77
N LEU A 97 0.89 -5.36 -6.59
CA LEU A 97 1.68 -4.16 -6.34
C LEU A 97 3.16 -4.53 -6.26
N ASP A 98 4.00 -3.59 -6.61
CA ASP A 98 5.46 -3.80 -6.52
C ASP A 98 6.00 -3.70 -5.11
#